data_53f06bdefc3fb1c420ae9390526b9f87
#
_entry.id   53f06bdefc3fb1c420ae9390526b9f87
#
_cell.length_a   1.000
_cell.length_b   1.000
_cell.length_c   1.000
_cell.angle_alpha   90.00
_cell.angle_beta   90.00
_cell.angle_gamma   90.00
#
_symmetry.space_group_name_H-M   'P 1'
#
loop_
_entity.id
_entity.type
_entity.pdbx_description
1 polymer ?
#
loop_
_entity_poly.entity_id
_entity_poly.type
_entity_poly.pdbx_seq_one_letter_code
_entity_poly.pdbx_strand_id
1 'polypeptide(L)'
;MKKKGRKSRVNNSQRMLQALDEQDLSKADQYFHKALETDSSEVLYELASYLEGIGFYPQAKEIYQNIVIEFPEVNLNLASIASEDGNVEEAFAYLEEITPKSDWYVSALALKADLYQLEGLTDVAREKLLEALNYSDDTLLVFGLAELDSELGNY
;
A
#
# COMPACT_ATOMS: atom_id res chain seq x y z
N MET A 1 42.49 18.35 -11.16
CA MET A 1 42.05 17.12 -10.49
C MET A 1 40.80 16.58 -11.11
N LYS A 2 40.86 15.40 -11.68
CA LYS A 2 39.63 14.74 -12.17
C LYS A 2 38.83 14.26 -10.95
N LYS A 3 37.66 14.84 -10.72
CA LYS A 3 36.69 14.24 -9.79
C LYS A 3 36.33 12.85 -10.32
N LYS A 4 36.81 11.80 -9.66
CA LYS A 4 36.30 10.46 -9.93
C LYS A 4 34.82 10.51 -9.62
N GLY A 5 33.97 10.31 -10.64
CA GLY A 5 32.54 10.16 -10.46
C GLY A 5 32.29 9.14 -9.36
N ARG A 6 31.54 9.51 -8.31
CA ARG A 6 31.11 8.56 -7.29
C ARG A 6 30.29 7.49 -8.00
N LYS A 7 30.85 6.28 -8.14
CA LYS A 7 30.02 5.13 -8.49
C LYS A 7 28.96 5.04 -7.41
N SER A 8 27.67 5.12 -7.79
CA SER A 8 26.59 4.88 -6.84
C SER A 8 26.83 3.53 -6.18
N ARG A 9 26.99 3.52 -4.86
CA ARG A 9 27.11 2.25 -4.14
C ARG A 9 25.83 1.46 -4.32
N VAL A 10 25.98 0.19 -4.70
CA VAL A 10 24.87 -0.77 -4.68
C VAL A 10 24.41 -0.87 -3.22
N ASN A 11 23.16 -0.47 -2.96
CA ASN A 11 22.58 -0.55 -1.63
C ASN A 11 22.11 -1.98 -1.30
N ASN A 12 21.74 -2.22 -0.06
CA ASN A 12 21.31 -3.55 0.37
C ASN A 12 19.96 -3.96 -0.24
N SER A 13 19.10 -3.01 -0.57
CA SER A 13 17.86 -3.29 -1.31
C SER A 13 18.15 -3.87 -2.69
N GLN A 14 19.09 -3.28 -3.41
CA GLN A 14 19.53 -3.80 -4.72
C GLN A 14 20.17 -5.17 -4.63
N ARG A 15 20.96 -5.41 -3.58
CA ARG A 15 21.58 -6.71 -3.32
C ARG A 15 20.53 -7.77 -3.00
N MET A 16 19.49 -7.40 -2.26
CA MET A 16 18.36 -8.31 -2.02
C MET A 16 17.69 -8.71 -3.34
N LEU A 17 17.39 -7.74 -4.21
CA LEU A 17 16.76 -8.01 -5.49
C LEU A 17 17.63 -8.89 -6.39
N GLN A 18 18.94 -8.68 -6.38
CA GLN A 18 19.87 -9.54 -7.09
C GLN A 18 19.85 -10.96 -6.55
N ALA A 19 19.83 -11.13 -5.24
CA ALA A 19 19.77 -12.44 -4.60
C ALA A 19 18.45 -13.17 -4.94
N LEU A 20 17.33 -12.43 -5.00
CA LEU A 20 16.04 -12.99 -5.43
C LEU A 20 16.10 -13.46 -6.90
N ASP A 21 16.72 -12.67 -7.77
CA ASP A 21 16.91 -13.02 -9.18
C ASP A 21 17.76 -14.29 -9.34
N GLU A 22 18.77 -14.43 -8.51
CA GLU A 22 19.63 -15.63 -8.43
C GLU A 22 18.96 -16.81 -7.70
N GLN A 23 17.75 -16.62 -7.19
CA GLN A 23 16.99 -17.61 -6.40
C GLN A 23 17.70 -18.05 -5.10
N ASP A 24 18.53 -17.20 -4.55
CA ASP A 24 19.20 -17.39 -3.27
C ASP A 24 18.40 -16.72 -2.15
N LEU A 25 17.40 -17.42 -1.63
CA LEU A 25 16.47 -16.87 -0.63
C LEU A 25 17.16 -16.58 0.71
N SER A 26 18.16 -17.36 1.09
CA SER A 26 18.92 -17.13 2.32
C SER A 26 19.71 -15.82 2.26
N LYS A 27 20.36 -15.59 1.13
CA LYS A 27 21.12 -14.36 0.87
C LYS A 27 20.18 -13.15 0.75
N ALA A 28 19.03 -13.32 0.09
CA ALA A 28 18.00 -12.29 -0.01
C ALA A 28 17.52 -11.86 1.37
N ASP A 29 17.24 -12.80 2.27
CA ASP A 29 16.83 -12.52 3.64
C ASP A 29 17.88 -11.74 4.42
N GLN A 30 19.15 -12.10 4.28
CA GLN A 30 20.26 -11.37 4.91
C GLN A 30 20.32 -9.91 4.44
N TYR A 31 20.21 -9.68 3.13
CA TYR A 31 20.23 -8.33 2.58
C TYR A 31 18.96 -7.55 2.93
N PHE A 32 17.82 -8.20 3.05
CA PHE A 32 16.59 -7.58 3.51
C PHE A 32 16.79 -6.96 4.91
N HIS A 33 17.31 -7.72 5.86
CA HIS A 33 17.57 -7.21 7.21
C HIS A 33 18.58 -6.07 7.21
N LYS A 34 19.64 -6.16 6.40
CA LYS A 34 20.62 -5.08 6.25
C LYS A 34 19.98 -3.83 5.63
N ALA A 35 19.11 -4.00 4.65
CA ALA A 35 18.40 -2.88 4.02
C ALA A 35 17.56 -2.11 5.04
N LEU A 36 16.82 -2.82 5.90
CA LEU A 36 16.02 -2.19 6.95
C LEU A 36 16.85 -1.31 7.89
N GLU A 37 18.11 -1.69 8.13
CA GLU A 37 18.99 -0.96 9.03
C GLU A 37 19.71 0.22 8.35
N THR A 38 20.03 0.10 7.07
CA THR A 38 21.01 0.97 6.41
C THR A 38 20.46 1.80 5.25
N ASP A 39 19.39 1.37 4.61
CA ASP A 39 18.90 2.06 3.42
C ASP A 39 17.94 3.19 3.80
N SER A 40 17.87 4.23 2.97
CA SER A 40 16.97 5.35 3.20
C SER A 40 15.50 4.94 3.06
N SER A 41 14.60 5.72 3.65
CA SER A 41 13.16 5.47 3.57
C SER A 41 12.66 5.50 2.12
N GLU A 42 13.23 6.35 1.27
CA GLU A 42 12.90 6.41 -0.17
C GLU A 42 13.29 5.12 -0.88
N VAL A 43 14.48 4.60 -0.63
CA VAL A 43 14.95 3.33 -1.20
C VAL A 43 14.11 2.17 -0.69
N LEU A 44 13.79 2.16 0.60
CA LEU A 44 12.93 1.14 1.20
C LEU A 44 11.51 1.19 0.63
N TYR A 45 10.97 2.38 0.37
CA TYR A 45 9.67 2.54 -0.26
C TYR A 45 9.63 1.85 -1.65
N GLU A 46 10.64 2.10 -2.47
CA GLU A 46 10.75 1.47 -3.78
C GLU A 46 10.89 -0.05 -3.68
N LEU A 47 11.69 -0.52 -2.73
CA LEU A 47 11.85 -1.96 -2.48
C LEU A 47 10.51 -2.59 -2.07
N ALA A 48 9.81 -1.98 -1.14
CA ALA A 48 8.52 -2.49 -0.68
C ALA A 48 7.48 -2.57 -1.81
N SER A 49 7.42 -1.54 -2.65
CA SER A 49 6.52 -1.52 -3.81
C SER A 49 6.82 -2.66 -4.78
N TYR A 50 8.09 -2.93 -5.02
CA TYR A 50 8.49 -4.05 -5.87
C TYR A 50 8.14 -5.39 -5.24
N LEU A 51 8.45 -5.58 -3.96
CA LEU A 51 8.16 -6.81 -3.22
C LEU A 51 6.65 -7.10 -3.16
N GLU A 52 5.85 -6.06 -2.93
CA GLU A 52 4.39 -6.17 -2.98
C GLU A 52 3.92 -6.66 -4.36
N GLY A 53 4.47 -6.08 -5.43
CA GLY A 53 4.12 -6.42 -6.80
C GLY A 53 4.44 -7.87 -7.18
N ILE A 54 5.45 -8.48 -6.56
CA ILE A 54 5.83 -9.88 -6.80
C ILE A 54 5.30 -10.85 -5.75
N GLY A 55 4.48 -10.37 -4.81
CA GLY A 55 3.81 -11.22 -3.83
C GLY A 55 4.59 -11.51 -2.55
N PHE A 56 5.72 -10.82 -2.32
CA PHE A 56 6.47 -10.91 -1.06
C PHE A 56 5.85 -10.00 0.00
N TYR A 57 4.59 -10.27 0.37
CA TYR A 57 3.80 -9.44 1.26
C TYR A 57 4.37 -9.28 2.67
N PRO A 58 4.88 -10.33 3.35
CA PRO A 58 5.44 -10.15 4.70
C PRO A 58 6.60 -9.17 4.73
N GLN A 59 7.50 -9.23 3.75
CA GLN A 59 8.66 -8.34 3.65
C GLN A 59 8.23 -6.92 3.29
N ALA A 60 7.31 -6.77 2.33
CA ALA A 60 6.76 -5.47 1.98
C ALA A 60 6.07 -4.81 3.18
N LYS A 61 5.27 -5.56 3.91
CA LYS A 61 4.59 -5.10 5.13
C LYS A 61 5.57 -4.58 6.17
N GLU A 62 6.62 -5.32 6.43
CA GLU A 62 7.64 -4.94 7.42
C GLU A 62 8.32 -3.63 7.04
N ILE A 63 8.66 -3.45 5.76
CA ILE A 63 9.22 -2.18 5.27
C ILE A 63 8.22 -1.04 5.45
N TYR A 64 6.98 -1.21 4.99
CA TYR A 64 5.97 -0.17 5.09
C TYR A 64 5.74 0.27 6.55
N GLN A 65 5.71 -0.68 7.48
CA GLN A 65 5.60 -0.36 8.91
C GLN A 65 6.79 0.47 9.43
N ASN A 66 7.99 0.26 8.87
CA ASN A 66 9.18 1.01 9.24
C ASN A 66 9.18 2.44 8.70
N ILE A 67 8.56 2.69 7.56
CA ILE A 67 8.62 4.00 6.88
C ILE A 67 7.31 4.80 6.99
N VAL A 68 6.32 4.31 7.72
CA VAL A 68 4.97 4.91 7.77
C VAL A 68 4.98 6.35 8.31
N ILE A 69 5.94 6.71 9.14
CA ILE A 69 6.05 8.07 9.69
C ILE A 69 6.45 9.06 8.59
N GLU A 70 7.43 8.70 7.75
CA GLU A 70 7.87 9.55 6.65
C GLU A 70 6.89 9.50 5.46
N PHE A 71 6.26 8.37 5.24
CA PHE A 71 5.36 8.12 4.11
C PHE A 71 4.00 7.60 4.61
N PRO A 72 3.15 8.48 5.20
CA PRO A 72 1.87 8.04 5.77
C PRO A 72 0.93 7.36 4.77
N GLU A 73 1.08 7.64 3.47
CA GLU A 73 0.32 7.01 2.38
C GLU A 73 0.50 5.49 2.32
N VAL A 74 1.58 4.95 2.90
CA VAL A 74 1.78 3.49 2.92
C VAL A 74 0.74 2.76 3.77
N ASN A 75 -0.04 3.49 4.57
CA ASN A 75 -1.22 2.91 5.23
C ASN A 75 -2.20 2.32 4.23
N LEU A 76 -2.28 2.86 3.00
CA LEU A 76 -3.07 2.27 1.91
C LEU A 76 -2.53 0.91 1.50
N ASN A 77 -1.21 0.81 1.35
CA ASN A 77 -0.54 -0.44 1.00
C ASN A 77 -0.68 -1.49 2.10
N LEU A 78 -0.49 -1.05 3.36
CA LEU A 78 -0.66 -1.91 4.52
C LEU A 78 -2.10 -2.45 4.62
N ALA A 79 -3.09 -1.60 4.34
CA ALA A 79 -4.49 -2.01 4.31
C ALA A 79 -4.77 -3.02 3.20
N SER A 80 -4.21 -2.80 2.01
CA SER A 80 -4.34 -3.74 0.90
C SER A 80 -3.74 -5.10 1.21
N ILE A 81 -2.55 -5.13 1.80
CA ILE A 81 -1.88 -6.36 2.21
C ILE A 81 -2.72 -7.10 3.28
N ALA A 82 -3.22 -6.38 4.28
CA ALA A 82 -4.07 -6.96 5.31
C ALA A 82 -5.35 -7.56 4.71
N SER A 83 -5.94 -6.88 3.73
CA SER A 83 -7.13 -7.36 3.01
C SER A 83 -6.84 -8.65 2.23
N GLU A 84 -5.70 -8.72 1.54
CA GLU A 84 -5.28 -9.95 0.83
C GLU A 84 -5.08 -11.12 1.78
N ASP A 85 -4.60 -10.86 3.00
CA ASP A 85 -4.44 -11.87 4.05
C ASP A 85 -5.77 -12.25 4.73
N GLY A 86 -6.88 -11.62 4.34
CA GLY A 86 -8.18 -11.85 4.96
C GLY A 86 -8.35 -11.17 6.31
N ASN A 87 -7.44 -10.31 6.69
CA ASN A 87 -7.48 -9.58 7.96
C ASN A 87 -8.15 -8.21 7.80
N VAL A 88 -9.49 -8.23 7.75
CA VAL A 88 -10.30 -7.05 7.47
C VAL A 88 -10.21 -6.01 8.59
N GLU A 89 -10.15 -6.45 9.85
CA GLU A 89 -10.03 -5.53 10.99
C GLU A 89 -8.72 -4.75 10.95
N GLU A 90 -7.62 -5.42 10.64
CA GLU A 90 -6.31 -4.78 10.48
C GLU A 90 -6.33 -3.80 9.31
N ALA A 91 -6.96 -4.18 8.19
CA ALA A 91 -7.09 -3.30 7.03
C ALA A 91 -7.83 -2.01 7.39
N PHE A 92 -8.95 -2.09 8.10
CA PHE A 92 -9.66 -0.90 8.56
C PHE A 92 -8.81 -0.05 9.52
N ALA A 93 -8.05 -0.68 10.41
CA ALA A 93 -7.19 0.04 11.35
C ALA A 93 -6.14 0.90 10.60
N TYR A 94 -5.52 0.37 9.55
CA TYR A 94 -4.61 1.15 8.73
C TYR A 94 -5.32 2.31 8.01
N LEU A 95 -6.51 2.09 7.48
CA LEU A 95 -7.27 3.13 6.79
C LEU A 95 -7.73 4.26 7.72
N GLU A 96 -8.03 3.94 8.99
CA GLU A 96 -8.40 4.94 10.00
C GLU A 96 -7.28 5.94 10.31
N GLU A 97 -6.03 5.58 10.06
CA GLU A 97 -4.89 6.50 10.22
C GLU A 97 -4.89 7.62 9.17
N ILE A 98 -5.63 7.47 8.07
CA ILE A 98 -5.70 8.45 6.99
C ILE A 98 -6.89 9.39 7.26
N THR A 99 -6.57 10.64 7.56
CA THR A 99 -7.56 11.66 7.96
C THR A 99 -8.07 12.48 6.77
N PRO A 100 -9.21 13.20 6.92
CA PRO A 100 -9.73 14.06 5.84
C PRO A 100 -8.78 15.13 5.34
N LYS A 101 -7.74 15.46 6.10
CA LYS A 101 -6.71 16.44 5.71
C LYS A 101 -5.67 15.85 4.77
N SER A 102 -5.63 14.53 4.64
CA SER A 102 -4.68 13.83 3.77
C SER A 102 -5.12 13.88 2.31
N ASP A 103 -4.15 14.05 1.40
CA ASP A 103 -4.38 13.92 -0.04
C ASP A 103 -4.84 12.50 -0.44
N TRP A 104 -4.65 11.53 0.45
CA TRP A 104 -4.97 10.12 0.24
C TRP A 104 -6.33 9.72 0.85
N TYR A 105 -7.08 10.69 1.38
CA TYR A 105 -8.34 10.39 2.06
C TYR A 105 -9.40 9.78 1.14
N VAL A 106 -9.52 10.29 -0.08
CA VAL A 106 -10.44 9.73 -1.08
C VAL A 106 -10.10 8.27 -1.39
N SER A 107 -8.81 7.97 -1.58
CA SER A 107 -8.35 6.60 -1.79
C SER A 107 -8.66 5.70 -0.60
N ALA A 108 -8.50 6.21 0.62
CA ALA A 108 -8.85 5.48 1.84
C ALA A 108 -10.35 5.18 1.91
N LEU A 109 -11.20 6.14 1.56
CA LEU A 109 -12.65 5.94 1.51
C LEU A 109 -13.05 4.89 0.46
N ALA A 110 -12.42 4.92 -0.72
CA ALA A 110 -12.65 3.94 -1.77
C ALA A 110 -12.28 2.52 -1.31
N LEU A 111 -11.14 2.36 -0.65
CA LEU A 111 -10.73 1.07 -0.08
C LEU A 111 -11.67 0.60 1.04
N LYS A 112 -12.13 1.51 1.90
CA LYS A 112 -13.15 1.18 2.91
C LYS A 112 -14.43 0.69 2.25
N ALA A 113 -14.87 1.34 1.17
CA ALA A 113 -16.05 0.90 0.42
C ALA A 113 -15.88 -0.52 -0.11
N ASP A 114 -14.72 -0.84 -0.70
CA ASP A 114 -14.42 -2.18 -1.19
C ASP A 114 -14.48 -3.22 -0.05
N LEU A 115 -13.91 -2.90 1.10
CA LEU A 115 -13.93 -3.79 2.27
C LEU A 115 -15.35 -4.02 2.79
N TYR A 116 -16.15 -2.97 2.90
CA TYR A 116 -17.56 -3.10 3.32
C TYR A 116 -18.37 -3.93 2.33
N GLN A 117 -18.10 -3.77 1.03
CA GLN A 117 -18.77 -4.58 0.00
C GLN A 117 -18.41 -6.06 0.13
N LEU A 118 -17.13 -6.37 0.38
CA LEU A 118 -16.68 -7.74 0.64
C LEU A 118 -17.34 -8.37 1.87
N GLU A 119 -17.64 -7.55 2.88
CA GLU A 119 -18.37 -7.97 4.09
C GLU A 119 -19.89 -8.06 3.87
N GLY A 120 -20.39 -7.77 2.68
CA GLY A 120 -21.82 -7.76 2.38
C GLY A 120 -22.56 -6.52 2.87
N LEU A 121 -21.84 -5.49 3.32
CA LEU A 121 -22.41 -4.25 3.83
C LEU A 121 -22.47 -3.20 2.72
N THR A 122 -23.25 -3.49 1.68
CA THR A 122 -23.35 -2.68 0.47
C THR A 122 -23.86 -1.26 0.76
N ASP A 123 -24.80 -1.10 1.69
CA ASP A 123 -25.31 0.22 2.11
C ASP A 123 -24.20 1.10 2.68
N VAL A 124 -23.34 0.52 3.54
CA VAL A 124 -22.23 1.25 4.17
C VAL A 124 -21.17 1.59 3.13
N ALA A 125 -20.88 0.66 2.22
CA ALA A 125 -19.97 0.91 1.11
C ALA A 125 -20.44 2.10 0.27
N ARG A 126 -21.73 2.16 -0.03
CA ARG A 126 -22.35 3.27 -0.77
C ARG A 126 -22.14 4.60 -0.04
N GLU A 127 -22.37 4.65 1.25
CA GLU A 127 -22.14 5.86 2.05
C GLU A 127 -20.68 6.35 1.98
N LYS A 128 -19.72 5.43 1.96
CA LYS A 128 -18.29 5.78 1.85
C LYS A 128 -17.97 6.39 0.49
N LEU A 129 -18.55 5.87 -0.59
CA LEU A 129 -18.37 6.46 -1.92
C LEU A 129 -19.03 7.83 -2.03
N LEU A 130 -20.22 8.03 -1.45
CA LEU A 130 -20.88 9.33 -1.39
C LEU A 130 -20.03 10.35 -0.62
N GLU A 131 -19.43 9.92 0.50
CA GLU A 131 -18.52 10.76 1.26
C GLU A 131 -17.31 11.14 0.42
N ALA A 132 -16.72 10.20 -0.32
CA ALA A 132 -15.58 10.47 -1.20
C ALA A 132 -15.89 11.51 -2.28
N LEU A 133 -17.12 11.50 -2.82
CA LEU A 133 -17.56 12.48 -3.82
C LEU A 133 -17.59 13.92 -3.29
N ASN A 134 -17.63 14.13 -1.97
CA ASN A 134 -17.50 15.47 -1.38
C ASN A 134 -16.08 16.03 -1.52
N TYR A 135 -15.09 15.17 -1.77
CA TYR A 135 -13.67 15.53 -1.86
C TYR A 135 -13.10 15.39 -3.26
N SER A 136 -13.78 14.70 -4.15
CA SER A 136 -13.29 14.42 -5.50
C SER A 136 -14.46 14.22 -6.47
N ASP A 137 -14.29 14.66 -7.71
CA ASP A 137 -15.21 14.45 -8.81
C ASP A 137 -14.76 13.32 -9.74
N ASP A 138 -13.92 12.41 -9.26
CA ASP A 138 -13.42 11.27 -10.02
C ASP A 138 -14.59 10.40 -10.52
N THR A 139 -14.64 10.19 -11.83
CA THR A 139 -15.68 9.39 -12.47
C THR A 139 -15.70 7.93 -12.00
N LEU A 140 -14.56 7.40 -11.55
CA LEU A 140 -14.49 6.03 -10.99
C LEU A 140 -15.35 5.89 -9.73
N LEU A 141 -15.47 6.94 -8.92
CA LEU A 141 -16.35 6.94 -7.75
C LEU A 141 -17.81 6.86 -8.16
N VAL A 142 -18.18 7.56 -9.24
CA VAL A 142 -19.55 7.53 -9.77
C VAL A 142 -19.90 6.14 -10.31
N PHE A 143 -18.99 5.51 -11.04
CA PHE A 143 -19.18 4.14 -11.53
C PHE A 143 -19.30 3.13 -10.38
N GLY A 144 -18.42 3.22 -9.37
CA GLY A 144 -18.51 2.37 -8.18
C GLY A 144 -19.84 2.53 -7.45
N LEU A 145 -20.33 3.77 -7.34
CA LEU A 145 -21.63 4.05 -6.73
C LEU A 145 -22.78 3.44 -7.55
N ALA A 146 -22.72 3.54 -8.88
CA ALA A 146 -23.72 2.95 -9.76
C ALA A 146 -23.77 1.42 -9.64
N GLU A 147 -22.61 0.77 -9.51
CA GLU A 147 -22.55 -0.68 -9.26
C GLU A 147 -23.22 -1.06 -7.95
N LEU A 148 -22.93 -0.34 -6.87
CA LEU A 148 -23.54 -0.59 -5.55
C LEU A 148 -25.05 -0.32 -5.58
N ASP A 149 -25.51 0.71 -6.28
CA ASP A 149 -26.94 1.00 -6.44
C ASP A 149 -27.64 -0.12 -7.21
N SER A 150 -26.98 -0.70 -8.20
CA SER A 150 -27.51 -1.85 -8.94
C SER A 150 -27.65 -3.08 -8.02
N GLU A 151 -26.66 -3.35 -7.20
CA GLU A 151 -26.69 -4.44 -6.20
C GLU A 151 -27.84 -4.26 -5.20
N LEU A 152 -28.12 -3.03 -4.81
CA LEU A 152 -29.22 -2.69 -3.89
C LEU A 152 -30.59 -2.64 -4.57
N GLY A 153 -30.66 -2.79 -5.91
CA GLY A 153 -31.89 -2.66 -6.67
C GLY A 153 -32.36 -1.23 -6.85
N ASN A 154 -31.52 -0.26 -6.65
CA ASN A 154 -31.78 1.17 -6.84
C ASN A 154 -31.42 1.57 -8.28
N TYR A 155 -32.36 1.52 -9.17
CA TYR A 155 -32.14 1.85 -10.59
C TYR A 155 -32.47 3.31 -10.91
#